data_125201084251a75c2d11266acc62253e
#
_entry.id   125201084251a75c2d11266acc62253e
#
_cell.length_a   1.000
_cell.length_b   1.000
_cell.length_c   1.000
_cell.angle_alpha   90.00
_cell.angle_beta   90.00
_cell.angle_gamma   90.00
#
_symmetry.space_group_name_H-M   'P 1'
#
loop_
_entity.id
_entity.type
_entity.pdbx_description
1 polymer ?
#
loop_
_entity_poly.entity_id
_entity_poly.type
_entity_poly.pdbx_seq_one_letter_code
_entity_poly.pdbx_strand_id
1 'polypeptide(L)'
;MPKTLYDKIWDDHLVYEQDDGTSLLYVDRHLVHEVTSPQAFEGLRMNKRKVRKPNFTLAVADHNVPTTDRSKGISDQQSKIQVDTLRKNCKEFGVPLFDMNDKRQGIVHIIGPEQGFTQPGTIIVCGDSHTATHGAFGSLAFGIGTSEVEHVLATQ
;
A
#
# COMPACT_ATOMS: atom_id res chain seq x y z
N MET A 1 5.31 -29.13 -16.21
CA MET A 1 4.61 -28.42 -17.30
C MET A 1 5.15 -27.01 -17.38
N PRO A 2 5.11 -26.32 -18.53
CA PRO A 2 5.44 -24.90 -18.60
C PRO A 2 4.51 -24.11 -17.67
N LYS A 3 5.05 -23.12 -16.93
CA LYS A 3 4.30 -22.26 -16.01
C LYS A 3 4.17 -20.86 -16.61
N THR A 4 3.01 -20.24 -16.40
CA THR A 4 2.81 -18.82 -16.73
C THR A 4 3.62 -17.92 -15.77
N LEU A 5 3.72 -16.62 -16.06
CA LEU A 5 4.31 -15.66 -15.12
C LEU A 5 3.53 -15.63 -13.79
N TYR A 6 2.20 -15.71 -13.87
CA TYR A 6 1.34 -15.79 -12.69
C TYR A 6 1.72 -17.00 -11.82
N ASP A 7 1.77 -18.21 -12.40
CA ASP A 7 2.10 -19.43 -11.65
C ASP A 7 3.48 -19.33 -10.96
N LYS A 8 4.45 -18.74 -11.65
CA LYS A 8 5.80 -18.58 -11.09
C LYS A 8 5.82 -17.64 -9.89
N ILE A 9 5.16 -16.46 -10.01
CA ILE A 9 5.09 -15.50 -8.90
C ILE A 9 4.29 -16.11 -7.74
N TRP A 10 3.17 -16.76 -8.04
CA TRP A 10 2.36 -17.42 -7.03
C TRP A 10 3.15 -18.45 -6.23
N ASP A 11 3.80 -19.38 -6.91
CA ASP A 11 4.54 -20.46 -6.26
C ASP A 11 5.72 -19.96 -5.41
N ASP A 12 6.40 -18.89 -5.86
CA ASP A 12 7.52 -18.28 -5.14
C ASP A 12 7.07 -17.56 -3.86
N HIS A 13 5.77 -17.19 -3.77
CA HIS A 13 5.22 -16.43 -2.63
C HIS A 13 4.24 -17.23 -1.79
N LEU A 14 3.92 -18.46 -2.18
CA LEU A 14 3.01 -19.32 -1.43
C LEU A 14 3.67 -19.76 -0.11
N VAL A 15 3.13 -19.30 1.00
CA VAL A 15 3.60 -19.67 2.35
C VAL A 15 2.89 -20.93 2.84
N TYR A 16 1.58 -20.99 2.60
CA TYR A 16 0.76 -22.11 3.05
C TYR A 16 -0.54 -22.17 2.23
N GLU A 17 -1.00 -23.36 1.95
CA GLU A 17 -2.29 -23.63 1.33
C GLU A 17 -3.12 -24.53 2.23
N GLN A 18 -4.37 -24.16 2.48
CA GLN A 18 -5.30 -24.94 3.28
C GLN A 18 -5.99 -26.01 2.41
N ASP A 19 -6.58 -27.01 3.06
CA ASP A 19 -7.29 -28.10 2.38
C ASP A 19 -8.50 -27.62 1.56
N ASP A 20 -9.05 -26.45 1.89
CA ASP A 20 -10.16 -25.81 1.17
C ASP A 20 -9.70 -24.95 -0.04
N GLY A 21 -8.39 -24.91 -0.32
CA GLY A 21 -7.79 -24.11 -1.40
C GLY A 21 -7.48 -22.66 -1.02
N THR A 22 -7.75 -22.24 0.22
CA THR A 22 -7.33 -20.92 0.71
C THR A 22 -5.82 -20.86 0.84
N SER A 23 -5.20 -19.84 0.25
CA SER A 23 -3.75 -19.71 0.21
C SER A 23 -3.27 -18.48 0.97
N LEU A 24 -2.22 -18.63 1.75
CA LEU A 24 -1.49 -17.55 2.40
C LEU A 24 -0.28 -17.19 1.53
N LEU A 25 -0.24 -15.96 1.05
CA LEU A 25 0.83 -15.44 0.22
C LEU A 25 1.67 -14.42 0.99
N TYR A 26 2.98 -14.46 0.76
CA TYR A 26 3.88 -13.41 1.20
C TYR A 26 3.74 -12.17 0.31
N VAL A 27 3.63 -10.98 0.91
CA VAL A 27 3.51 -9.71 0.20
C VAL A 27 4.85 -8.96 0.20
N ASP A 28 5.42 -8.69 -0.99
CA ASP A 28 6.69 -7.97 -1.09
C ASP A 28 6.56 -6.48 -0.86
N ARG A 29 5.48 -5.88 -1.38
CA ARG A 29 5.30 -4.43 -1.38
C ARG A 29 3.88 -4.06 -0.99
N HIS A 30 3.77 -3.09 -0.10
CA HIS A 30 2.50 -2.54 0.33
C HIS A 30 2.44 -1.05 0.04
N LEU A 31 1.53 -0.64 -0.83
CA LEU A 31 1.22 0.76 -1.08
C LEU A 31 0.06 1.21 -0.20
N VAL A 32 0.19 2.38 0.39
CA VAL A 32 -0.78 2.90 1.37
C VAL A 32 -1.12 4.34 1.05
N HIS A 33 -2.40 4.70 1.16
CA HIS A 33 -2.87 6.07 1.00
C HIS A 33 -3.83 6.48 2.12
N GLU A 34 -4.25 7.76 2.13
CA GLU A 34 -4.97 8.37 3.24
C GLU A 34 -6.40 7.88 3.43
N VAL A 35 -7.02 7.26 2.41
CA VAL A 35 -8.45 6.90 2.47
C VAL A 35 -8.68 5.60 3.24
N THR A 36 -7.92 4.54 2.94
CA THR A 36 -8.15 3.19 3.50
C THR A 36 -7.25 2.83 4.68
N SER A 37 -6.24 3.65 4.97
CA SER A 37 -5.26 3.35 6.01
C SER A 37 -5.59 3.80 7.44
N PRO A 38 -6.44 4.80 7.70
CA PRO A 38 -6.65 5.30 9.08
C PRO A 38 -7.07 4.22 10.06
N GLN A 39 -8.08 3.41 9.70
CA GLN A 39 -8.60 2.34 10.56
C GLN A 39 -7.57 1.20 10.72
N ALA A 40 -6.81 0.89 9.67
CA ALA A 40 -5.77 -0.13 9.73
C ALA A 40 -4.66 0.24 10.73
N PHE A 41 -4.18 1.47 10.71
CA PHE A 41 -3.22 1.96 11.71
C PHE A 41 -3.81 2.03 13.12
N GLU A 42 -5.10 2.37 13.25
CA GLU A 42 -5.77 2.34 14.54
C GLU A 42 -5.86 0.91 15.10
N GLY A 43 -6.20 -0.07 14.25
CA GLY A 43 -6.19 -1.48 14.63
C GLY A 43 -4.82 -1.95 15.12
N LEU A 44 -3.73 -1.57 14.44
CA LEU A 44 -2.37 -1.83 14.92
C LEU A 44 -2.13 -1.25 16.33
N ARG A 45 -2.55 -0.01 16.54
CA ARG A 45 -2.39 0.69 17.84
C ARG A 45 -3.16 0.00 18.94
N MET A 46 -4.44 -0.35 18.71
CA MET A 46 -5.28 -1.05 19.67
C MET A 46 -4.71 -2.42 20.04
N ASN A 47 -4.16 -3.14 19.06
CA ASN A 47 -3.55 -4.45 19.23
C ASN A 47 -2.08 -4.41 19.67
N LYS A 48 -1.52 -3.19 19.93
CA LYS A 48 -0.12 -2.97 20.30
C LYS A 48 0.88 -3.59 19.32
N ARG A 49 0.52 -3.60 18.04
CA ARG A 49 1.36 -4.13 16.95
C ARG A 49 2.12 -3.00 16.27
N LYS A 50 3.25 -3.35 15.68
CA LYS A 50 4.07 -2.46 14.84
C LYS A 50 3.86 -2.83 13.38
N VAL A 51 4.21 -1.92 12.48
CA VAL A 51 4.36 -2.27 11.07
C VAL A 51 5.54 -3.22 10.94
N ARG A 52 5.30 -4.39 10.33
CA ARG A 52 6.28 -5.48 10.23
C ARG A 52 7.47 -5.11 9.36
N LYS A 53 7.20 -4.51 8.21
CA LYS A 53 8.19 -4.19 7.19
C LYS A 53 8.03 -2.74 6.69
N PRO A 54 8.35 -1.71 7.49
CA PRO A 54 8.14 -0.32 7.08
C PRO A 54 8.89 0.05 5.80
N ASN A 55 10.08 -0.52 5.55
CA ASN A 55 10.86 -0.25 4.34
C ASN A 55 10.29 -0.91 3.06
N PHE A 56 9.33 -1.83 3.19
CA PHE A 56 8.60 -2.46 2.09
C PHE A 56 7.16 -1.93 1.99
N THR A 57 6.84 -0.92 2.80
CA THR A 57 5.58 -0.16 2.78
C THR A 57 5.88 1.26 2.33
N LEU A 58 5.15 1.77 1.35
CA LEU A 58 5.29 3.14 0.86
C LEU A 58 3.94 3.83 0.91
N ALA A 59 3.87 4.94 1.61
CA ALA A 59 2.67 5.76 1.72
C ALA A 59 2.74 7.00 0.82
N VAL A 60 1.58 7.41 0.31
CA VAL A 60 1.40 8.65 -0.44
C VAL A 60 0.04 9.25 -0.13
N ALA A 61 -0.06 10.57 -0.09
CA ALA A 61 -1.32 11.28 -0.07
C ALA A 61 -1.66 11.67 -1.52
N ASP A 62 -2.70 11.08 -2.11
CA ASP A 62 -3.04 11.28 -3.52
C ASP A 62 -4.53 11.47 -3.82
N HIS A 63 -5.43 10.93 -3.00
CA HIS A 63 -6.87 11.03 -3.21
C HIS A 63 -7.45 12.37 -2.72
N ASN A 64 -6.97 12.87 -1.59
CA ASN A 64 -7.52 14.04 -0.90
C ASN A 64 -6.58 15.26 -0.94
N VAL A 65 -5.78 15.36 -1.98
CA VAL A 65 -4.87 16.47 -2.20
C VAL A 65 -5.36 17.38 -3.33
N PRO A 66 -5.16 18.72 -3.24
CA PRO A 66 -5.56 19.61 -4.31
C PRO A 66 -4.79 19.34 -5.61
N THR A 67 -5.49 19.40 -6.72
CA THR A 67 -4.90 19.40 -8.07
C THR A 67 -4.56 20.81 -8.57
N THR A 68 -4.88 21.83 -7.76
CA THR A 68 -4.60 23.25 -8.02
C THR A 68 -3.40 23.73 -7.19
N ASP A 69 -3.28 25.03 -6.95
CA ASP A 69 -2.21 25.61 -6.14
C ASP A 69 -2.19 25.06 -4.71
N ARG A 70 -1.17 24.28 -4.41
CA ARG A 70 -0.99 23.60 -3.11
C ARG A 70 -0.45 24.51 -2.01
N SER A 71 0.00 25.72 -2.35
CA SER A 71 0.47 26.71 -1.37
C SER A 71 -0.62 27.13 -0.38
N LYS A 72 -1.88 27.00 -0.80
CA LYS A 72 -3.06 27.31 0.02
C LYS A 72 -3.48 26.13 0.93
N GLY A 73 -2.80 24.99 0.83
CA GLY A 73 -3.14 23.78 1.59
C GLY A 73 -4.43 23.13 1.11
N ILE A 74 -5.01 22.28 1.96
CA ILE A 74 -6.25 21.55 1.69
C ILE A 74 -7.41 22.31 2.32
N SER A 75 -8.33 22.82 1.51
CA SER A 75 -9.47 23.63 1.95
C SER A 75 -10.61 22.79 2.54
N ASP A 76 -10.83 21.59 1.99
CA ASP A 76 -11.83 20.67 2.52
C ASP A 76 -11.34 20.07 3.84
N GLN A 77 -12.13 20.26 4.90
CA GLN A 77 -11.73 19.85 6.25
C GLN A 77 -11.59 18.34 6.40
N GLN A 78 -12.44 17.56 5.75
CA GLN A 78 -12.43 16.11 5.84
C GLN A 78 -11.20 15.53 5.13
N SER A 79 -10.93 16.00 3.92
CA SER A 79 -9.71 15.67 3.18
C SER A 79 -8.45 16.02 3.97
N LYS A 80 -8.44 17.20 4.60
CA LYS A 80 -7.32 17.63 5.45
C LYS A 80 -7.08 16.70 6.63
N ILE A 81 -8.15 16.28 7.32
CA ILE A 81 -8.06 15.34 8.45
C ILE A 81 -7.47 14.01 8.00
N GLN A 82 -7.89 13.48 6.86
CA GLN A 82 -7.37 12.21 6.34
C GLN A 82 -5.89 12.29 6.01
N VAL A 83 -5.44 13.33 5.31
CA VAL A 83 -4.03 13.54 4.98
C VAL A 83 -3.18 13.77 6.24
N ASP A 84 -3.65 14.58 7.20
CA ASP A 84 -2.95 14.81 8.46
C ASP A 84 -2.87 13.52 9.31
N THR A 85 -3.90 12.68 9.26
CA THR A 85 -3.91 11.37 9.92
C THR A 85 -2.88 10.43 9.29
N LEU A 86 -2.79 10.39 7.96
CA LEU A 86 -1.76 9.61 7.27
C LEU A 86 -0.35 10.06 7.70
N ARG A 87 -0.08 11.37 7.71
CA ARG A 87 1.20 11.94 8.18
C ARG A 87 1.56 11.47 9.59
N LYS A 88 0.59 11.58 10.51
CA LYS A 88 0.76 11.16 11.90
C LYS A 88 1.08 9.67 12.00
N ASN A 89 0.32 8.84 11.31
CA ASN A 89 0.48 7.40 11.31
C ASN A 89 1.84 6.99 10.71
N CYS A 90 2.21 7.52 9.56
CA CYS A 90 3.51 7.22 8.94
C CYS A 90 4.68 7.60 9.85
N LYS A 91 4.61 8.76 10.51
CA LYS A 91 5.62 9.20 11.48
C LYS A 91 5.70 8.27 12.69
N GLU A 92 4.56 7.86 13.23
CA GLU A 92 4.46 6.98 14.40
C GLU A 92 5.02 5.57 14.12
N PHE A 93 4.66 5.02 12.97
CA PHE A 93 5.00 3.64 12.60
C PHE A 93 6.26 3.50 11.74
N GLY A 94 6.91 4.61 11.41
CA GLY A 94 8.16 4.61 10.65
C GLY A 94 7.99 4.28 9.16
N VAL A 95 6.79 4.49 8.61
CA VAL A 95 6.50 4.23 7.19
C VAL A 95 6.95 5.41 6.34
N PRO A 96 7.75 5.19 5.27
CA PRO A 96 8.09 6.23 4.31
C PRO A 96 6.84 6.85 3.68
N LEU A 97 6.79 8.19 3.61
CA LEU A 97 5.66 8.95 3.07
C LEU A 97 6.13 9.93 2.01
N PHE A 98 5.53 9.87 0.82
CA PHE A 98 5.60 10.96 -0.15
C PHE A 98 4.41 11.89 0.11
N ASP A 99 4.64 12.89 0.92
CA ASP A 99 3.61 13.86 1.30
C ASP A 99 3.29 14.82 0.15
N MET A 100 2.18 15.57 0.27
CA MET A 100 1.63 16.49 -0.73
C MET A 100 2.67 17.42 -1.40
N ASN A 101 3.70 17.83 -0.67
CA ASN A 101 4.77 18.72 -1.16
C ASN A 101 6.08 17.99 -1.48
N ASP A 102 6.14 16.68 -1.39
CA ASP A 102 7.31 15.89 -1.81
C ASP A 102 7.40 15.90 -3.35
N LYS A 103 8.60 16.05 -3.90
CA LYS A 103 8.82 16.03 -5.36
C LYS A 103 8.44 14.69 -6.02
N ARG A 104 8.39 13.63 -5.23
CA ARG A 104 8.04 12.26 -5.67
C ARG A 104 6.55 11.97 -5.50
N GLN A 105 5.79 12.91 -4.91
CA GLN A 105 4.35 12.72 -4.71
C GLN A 105 3.63 12.65 -6.07
N GLY A 106 2.74 11.70 -6.20
CA GLY A 106 1.89 11.48 -7.36
C GLY A 106 0.81 10.45 -7.04
N ILE A 107 0.09 10.00 -8.04
CA ILE A 107 -0.90 8.92 -7.91
C ILE A 107 -0.20 7.65 -7.40
N VAL A 108 -0.80 6.97 -6.43
CA VAL A 108 -0.23 5.79 -5.75
C VAL A 108 0.28 4.73 -6.74
N HIS A 109 -0.45 4.47 -7.83
CA HIS A 109 -0.07 3.47 -8.84
C HIS A 109 0.94 3.99 -9.88
N ILE A 110 1.29 5.27 -9.85
CA ILE A 110 2.32 5.89 -10.69
C ILE A 110 3.65 5.96 -9.93
N ILE A 111 3.62 6.36 -8.66
CA ILE A 111 4.85 6.50 -7.87
C ILE A 111 5.58 5.17 -7.68
N GLY A 112 4.84 4.06 -7.56
CA GLY A 112 5.44 2.74 -7.41
C GLY A 112 6.42 2.42 -8.54
N PRO A 113 5.99 2.43 -9.80
CA PRO A 113 6.87 2.23 -10.96
C PRO A 113 7.97 3.30 -11.09
N GLU A 114 7.60 4.59 -10.98
CA GLU A 114 8.55 5.69 -11.17
C GLU A 114 9.70 5.70 -10.16
N GLN A 115 9.45 5.26 -8.94
CA GLN A 115 10.45 5.20 -7.88
C GLN A 115 11.13 3.82 -7.75
N GLY A 116 10.85 2.88 -8.67
CA GLY A 116 11.40 1.54 -8.64
C GLY A 116 10.90 0.68 -7.48
N PHE A 117 9.80 1.08 -6.85
CA PHE A 117 9.16 0.31 -5.79
C PHE A 117 8.36 -0.88 -6.34
N THR A 118 7.71 -0.69 -7.50
CA THR A 118 7.09 -1.76 -8.29
C THR A 118 8.16 -2.46 -9.12
N GLN A 119 8.30 -3.77 -8.96
CA GLN A 119 9.30 -4.57 -9.66
C GLN A 119 8.69 -5.86 -10.19
N PRO A 120 9.16 -6.37 -11.35
CA PRO A 120 8.68 -7.64 -11.86
C PRO A 120 8.96 -8.79 -10.89
N GLY A 121 8.04 -9.75 -10.86
CA GLY A 121 8.16 -10.92 -10.00
C GLY A 121 7.75 -10.69 -8.55
N THR A 122 7.23 -9.51 -8.18
CA THR A 122 6.80 -9.19 -6.81
C THR A 122 5.28 -9.31 -6.65
N ILE A 123 4.82 -9.57 -5.42
CA ILE A 123 3.43 -9.37 -5.02
C ILE A 123 3.27 -7.98 -4.40
N ILE A 124 2.33 -7.20 -4.93
CA ILE A 124 2.03 -5.82 -4.51
C ILE A 124 0.56 -5.72 -4.13
N VAL A 125 0.29 -5.16 -2.95
CA VAL A 125 -1.08 -4.87 -2.51
C VAL A 125 -1.25 -3.40 -2.14
N CYS A 126 -2.48 -2.92 -2.25
CA CYS A 126 -2.90 -1.59 -1.83
C CYS A 126 -4.39 -1.63 -1.47
N GLY A 127 -4.81 -0.78 -0.58
CA GLY A 127 -6.23 -0.57 -0.27
C GLY A 127 -6.95 0.24 -1.37
N ASP A 128 -6.75 -0.11 -2.63
CA ASP A 128 -7.28 0.58 -3.81
C ASP A 128 -7.65 -0.40 -4.92
N SER A 129 -8.78 -0.15 -5.60
CA SER A 129 -9.34 -1.03 -6.64
C SER A 129 -8.52 -1.09 -7.94
N HIS A 130 -7.62 -0.12 -8.18
CA HIS A 130 -6.81 -0.04 -9.40
C HIS A 130 -5.41 -0.65 -9.23
N THR A 131 -5.15 -1.35 -8.14
CA THR A 131 -3.84 -1.94 -7.82
C THR A 131 -3.35 -2.92 -8.89
N ALA A 132 -4.26 -3.61 -9.59
CA ALA A 132 -3.92 -4.51 -10.68
C ALA A 132 -3.10 -3.86 -11.81
N THR A 133 -3.09 -2.52 -11.90
CA THR A 133 -2.26 -1.74 -12.84
C THR A 133 -0.77 -2.13 -12.78
N HIS A 134 -0.25 -2.48 -11.59
CA HIS A 134 1.14 -2.90 -11.42
C HIS A 134 1.49 -4.21 -12.16
N GLY A 135 0.48 -4.97 -12.60
CA GLY A 135 0.66 -6.13 -13.46
C GLY A 135 1.31 -5.80 -14.80
N ALA A 136 1.15 -4.55 -15.31
CA ALA A 136 1.83 -4.06 -16.51
C ALA A 136 3.37 -4.06 -16.36
N PHE A 137 3.88 -4.09 -15.13
CA PHE A 137 5.30 -4.13 -14.79
C PHE A 137 5.77 -5.53 -14.35
N GLY A 138 4.95 -6.56 -14.60
CA GLY A 138 5.29 -7.94 -14.28
C GLY A 138 5.14 -8.31 -12.80
N SER A 139 4.36 -7.55 -12.03
CA SER A 139 3.99 -7.88 -10.65
C SER A 139 2.67 -8.64 -10.61
N LEU A 140 2.46 -9.50 -9.63
CA LEU A 140 1.14 -9.94 -9.23
C LEU A 140 0.58 -8.90 -8.24
N ALA A 141 -0.43 -8.14 -8.67
CA ALA A 141 -0.91 -7.01 -7.88
C ALA A 141 -2.44 -7.00 -7.79
N PHE A 142 -2.96 -6.72 -6.59
CA PHE A 142 -4.41 -6.69 -6.35
C PHE A 142 -4.78 -5.76 -5.20
N GLY A 143 -6.02 -5.24 -5.28
CA GLY A 143 -6.62 -4.43 -4.23
C GLY A 143 -7.05 -5.28 -3.05
N ILE A 144 -6.93 -4.71 -1.85
CA ILE A 144 -7.34 -5.34 -0.59
C ILE A 144 -8.23 -4.41 0.22
N GLY A 145 -9.07 -4.97 1.07
CA GLY A 145 -9.92 -4.18 1.98
C GLY A 145 -9.13 -3.65 3.19
N THR A 146 -9.77 -2.77 3.96
CA THR A 146 -9.14 -2.10 5.12
C THR A 146 -8.65 -3.10 6.18
N SER A 147 -9.38 -4.20 6.40
CA SER A 147 -8.98 -5.26 7.34
C SER A 147 -7.71 -5.95 6.89
N GLU A 148 -7.60 -6.21 5.59
CA GLU A 148 -6.41 -6.81 4.99
C GLU A 148 -5.23 -5.84 5.00
N VAL A 149 -5.47 -4.52 4.84
CA VAL A 149 -4.42 -3.49 5.01
C VAL A 149 -3.82 -3.58 6.42
N GLU A 150 -4.63 -3.69 7.48
CA GLU A 150 -4.14 -3.91 8.84
C GLU A 150 -3.31 -5.21 8.94
N HIS A 151 -3.85 -6.30 8.38
CA HIS A 151 -3.20 -7.60 8.41
C HIS A 151 -1.81 -7.55 7.73
N VAL A 152 -1.73 -7.00 6.52
CA VAL A 152 -0.47 -6.87 5.79
C VAL A 152 0.51 -5.95 6.51
N LEU A 153 0.08 -4.81 7.06
CA LEU A 153 0.93 -3.95 7.87
C LEU A 153 1.53 -4.70 9.07
N ALA A 154 0.75 -5.60 9.69
CA ALA A 154 1.16 -6.34 10.88
C ALA A 154 2.07 -7.53 10.59
N THR A 155 1.89 -8.21 9.47
CA THR A 155 2.47 -9.55 9.23
C THR A 155 3.37 -9.63 8.00
N GLN A 156 2.97 -8.97 6.94
CA GLN A 156 3.57 -8.88 5.59
C GLN A 156 4.18 -10.19 5.09
#